data_34dc086cf4f8cd29ba10a61ad72e528c
#
_entry.id   34dc086cf4f8cd29ba10a61ad72e528c
#
_cell.length_a   1.000
_cell.length_b   1.000
_cell.length_c   1.000
_cell.angle_alpha   90.00
_cell.angle_beta   90.00
_cell.angle_gamma   90.00
#
_symmetry.space_group_name_H-M   'P 1'
#
loop_
_entity.id
_entity.type
_entity.pdbx_description
1 polymer ?
#
loop_
_entity_poly.entity_id
_entity_poly.type
_entity_poly.pdbx_seq_one_letter_code
_entity_poly.pdbx_strand_id
1 'polypeptide(L)'
;MSDDPMRILVVEPTKDPYVKEIDGSLESMQAIVGGYIQAVEPFDDPNVLLLCNEEAKLLGLPENRFLRNRNGIPYDIIHGTFFLAQGSGEEFCSLTDKQIQTYTRLYSREKLFVMQHGKVINQPKKGKSTHER
;
A
#
# COMPACT_ATOMS: atom_id res chain seq x y z
N MET A 1 8.48 -8.34 21.90
CA MET A 1 7.33 -7.73 21.31
C MET A 1 6.73 -6.65 22.18
N SER A 2 6.41 -5.53 21.59
CA SER A 2 5.88 -4.41 22.35
C SER A 2 4.37 -4.47 22.40
N ASP A 3 3.80 -4.07 23.55
CA ASP A 3 2.36 -3.90 23.68
C ASP A 3 1.92 -2.51 23.27
N ASP A 4 2.86 -1.65 22.91
CA ASP A 4 2.52 -0.29 22.52
C ASP A 4 1.79 -0.29 21.19
N PRO A 5 0.83 0.63 21.00
CA PRO A 5 0.18 0.75 19.71
C PRO A 5 1.17 1.12 18.63
N MET A 6 0.97 0.57 17.47
CA MET A 6 1.77 0.89 16.30
C MET A 6 0.90 1.59 15.28
N ARG A 7 1.28 2.80 14.89
CA ARG A 7 0.53 3.60 13.92
C ARG A 7 0.99 3.25 12.52
N ILE A 8 0.04 2.80 11.73
CA ILE A 8 0.31 2.43 10.33
C ILE A 8 -0.61 3.24 9.44
N LEU A 9 -0.28 3.25 8.16
CA LEU A 9 -1.14 3.89 7.15
C LEU A 9 -1.72 2.78 6.29
N VAL A 10 -3.04 2.63 6.35
CA VAL A 10 -3.74 1.58 5.61
C VAL A 10 -4.25 2.14 4.30
N VAL A 11 -4.05 1.39 3.23
CA VAL A 11 -4.46 1.80 1.88
C VAL A 11 -5.33 0.71 1.31
N GLU A 12 -6.62 1.00 1.17
CA GLU A 12 -7.58 0.08 0.59
C GLU A 12 -7.88 0.48 -0.84
N PRO A 13 -8.27 -0.48 -1.69
CA PRO A 13 -8.57 -0.14 -3.09
C PRO A 13 -9.63 0.94 -3.18
N THR A 14 -9.41 1.91 -4.03
CA THR A 14 -10.30 3.03 -4.37
C THR A 14 -10.58 4.02 -3.27
N LYS A 15 -9.95 3.87 -2.11
CA LYS A 15 -10.22 4.73 -0.96
C LYS A 15 -9.00 5.54 -0.58
N ASP A 16 -9.23 6.64 0.12
CA ASP A 16 -8.15 7.42 0.68
C ASP A 16 -7.46 6.62 1.78
N PRO A 17 -6.15 6.80 1.93
CA PRO A 17 -5.44 6.15 3.04
C PRO A 17 -5.95 6.65 4.39
N TYR A 18 -5.81 5.81 5.39
CA TYR A 18 -6.17 6.22 6.74
C TYR A 18 -5.20 5.64 7.76
N VAL A 19 -5.05 6.34 8.87
CA VAL A 19 -4.21 5.90 9.97
C VAL A 19 -4.96 4.89 10.81
N LYS A 20 -4.26 3.85 11.23
CA LYS A 20 -4.82 2.85 12.12
C LYS A 20 -3.77 2.49 13.13
N GLU A 21 -4.21 2.23 14.36
CA GLU A 21 -3.31 1.70 15.39
C GLU A 21 -3.57 0.22 15.56
N ILE A 22 -2.50 -0.55 15.58
CA ILE A 22 -2.58 -1.98 15.82
C ILE A 22 -1.56 -2.33 16.90
N ASP A 23 -1.61 -3.55 17.39
CA ASP A 23 -0.73 -3.94 18.50
C ASP A 23 0.65 -4.40 18.04
N GLY A 24 0.92 -4.36 16.75
CA GLY A 24 2.23 -4.75 16.24
C GLY A 24 2.48 -6.23 16.15
N SER A 25 1.51 -7.05 16.49
CA SER A 25 1.67 -8.48 16.37
C SER A 25 1.57 -8.91 14.91
N LEU A 26 2.17 -10.07 14.60
CA LEU A 26 2.05 -10.62 13.26
C LEU A 26 0.59 -10.86 12.90
N GLU A 27 -0.19 -11.33 13.86
CA GLU A 27 -1.61 -11.60 13.62
C GLU A 27 -2.37 -10.34 13.21
N SER A 28 -2.11 -9.23 13.90
CA SER A 28 -2.77 -7.98 13.56
C SER A 28 -2.36 -7.51 12.17
N MET A 29 -1.10 -7.64 11.83
CA MET A 29 -0.61 -7.23 10.53
C MET A 29 -1.19 -8.11 9.42
N GLN A 30 -1.24 -9.41 9.65
CA GLN A 30 -1.82 -10.31 8.67
C GLN A 30 -3.31 -10.05 8.47
N ALA A 31 -4.00 -9.66 9.54
CA ALA A 31 -5.42 -9.36 9.44
C ALA A 31 -5.67 -8.16 8.51
N ILE A 32 -4.76 -7.18 8.50
CA ILE A 32 -4.92 -6.02 7.63
C ILE A 32 -4.88 -6.44 6.16
N VAL A 33 -3.93 -7.29 5.79
CA VAL A 33 -3.75 -7.65 4.38
C VAL A 33 -4.52 -8.90 3.98
N GLY A 34 -5.05 -9.61 4.95
CA GLY A 34 -5.89 -10.78 4.68
C GLY A 34 -5.12 -12.05 4.37
N GLY A 35 -3.89 -12.16 4.83
CA GLY A 35 -3.10 -13.35 4.58
C GLY A 35 -1.64 -13.14 4.94
N TYR A 36 -0.80 -13.97 4.36
CA TYR A 36 0.64 -13.85 4.61
C TYR A 36 1.17 -12.55 4.05
N ILE A 37 2.19 -12.02 4.70
CA ILE A 37 2.71 -10.69 4.41
C ILE A 37 3.96 -10.79 3.55
N GLN A 38 3.99 -9.95 2.54
CA GLN A 38 5.20 -9.66 1.78
C GLN A 38 5.58 -8.21 2.04
N ALA A 39 6.84 -7.98 2.38
CA ALA A 39 7.35 -6.63 2.59
C ALA A 39 8.14 -6.21 1.36
N VAL A 40 7.88 -5.00 0.89
CA VAL A 40 8.63 -4.43 -0.23
C VAL A 40 9.12 -3.05 0.18
N GLU A 41 10.14 -2.59 -0.50
CA GLU A 41 10.79 -1.32 -0.21
C GLU A 41 10.76 -0.41 -1.42
N PRO A 42 9.57 0.13 -1.77
CA PRO A 42 9.44 0.86 -3.02
C PRO A 42 9.77 2.34 -2.93
N PHE A 43 10.13 2.83 -1.75
CA PHE A 43 10.26 4.26 -1.52
C PHE A 43 11.71 4.67 -1.37
N ASP A 44 11.98 5.97 -1.61
CA ASP A 44 13.30 6.52 -1.37
C ASP A 44 13.65 6.51 0.11
N ASP A 45 12.65 6.62 0.98
CA ASP A 45 12.89 6.51 2.41
C ASP A 45 13.12 5.04 2.75
N PRO A 46 14.34 4.66 3.10
CA PRO A 46 14.64 3.23 3.32
C PRO A 46 14.01 2.68 4.59
N ASN A 47 13.48 3.55 5.44
CA ASN A 47 12.86 3.10 6.68
C ASN A 47 11.39 2.78 6.51
N VAL A 48 10.79 3.12 5.38
CA VAL A 48 9.36 2.89 5.18
C VAL A 48 9.19 1.65 4.31
N LEU A 49 8.40 0.71 4.83
CA LEU A 49 8.09 -0.53 4.13
C LEU A 49 6.63 -0.56 3.74
N LEU A 50 6.37 -1.20 2.62
CA LEU A 50 5.00 -1.49 2.18
C LEU A 50 4.75 -2.96 2.44
N LEU A 51 3.69 -3.27 3.19
CA LEU A 51 3.35 -4.65 3.57
C LEU A 51 2.04 -5.03 2.92
N CYS A 52 2.09 -6.07 2.11
CA CYS A 52 0.93 -6.47 1.31
C CYS A 52 0.74 -7.97 1.40
N ASN A 53 -0.36 -8.44 0.85
CA ASN A 53 -0.67 -9.87 0.83
C ASN A 53 0.23 -10.56 -0.20
N GLU A 54 0.95 -11.55 0.25
CA GLU A 54 1.92 -12.26 -0.57
C GLU A 54 1.28 -12.92 -1.79
N GLU A 55 0.01 -13.32 -1.66
CA GLU A 55 -0.69 -14.06 -2.71
C GLU A 55 -1.81 -13.26 -3.35
N ALA A 56 -1.74 -11.94 -3.24
CA ALA A 56 -2.86 -11.09 -3.66
C ALA A 56 -3.27 -11.31 -5.10
N LYS A 57 -2.29 -11.43 -6.00
CA LYS A 57 -2.59 -11.60 -7.41
C LYS A 57 -3.20 -12.97 -7.70
N LEU A 58 -2.68 -13.99 -7.03
CA LEU A 58 -3.24 -15.33 -7.18
C LEU A 58 -4.67 -15.40 -6.68
N LEU A 59 -4.97 -14.65 -5.63
CA LEU A 59 -6.31 -14.65 -5.05
C LEU A 59 -7.27 -13.76 -5.82
N GLY A 60 -6.78 -13.01 -6.81
CA GLY A 60 -7.64 -12.13 -7.57
C GLY A 60 -8.12 -10.93 -6.80
N LEU A 61 -7.34 -10.47 -5.82
CA LEU A 61 -7.73 -9.29 -5.07
C LEU A 61 -7.69 -8.06 -5.97
N PRO A 62 -8.50 -7.04 -5.67
CA PRO A 62 -8.60 -5.87 -6.55
C PRO A 62 -7.30 -5.12 -6.65
N GLU A 63 -7.06 -4.53 -7.81
CA GLU A 63 -5.95 -3.61 -7.99
C GLU A 63 -6.11 -2.42 -7.07
N ASN A 64 -5.00 -1.95 -6.52
CA ASN A 64 -5.04 -0.90 -5.52
C ASN A 64 -4.22 0.31 -5.95
N ARG A 65 -2.91 0.17 -6.01
CA ARG A 65 -2.01 1.28 -6.33
C ARG A 65 -0.85 0.79 -7.15
N PHE A 66 -0.30 1.69 -7.99
CA PHE A 66 0.93 1.41 -8.70
C PHE A 66 2.13 1.48 -7.76
N LEU A 67 3.12 0.66 -8.04
CA LEU A 67 4.48 0.90 -7.56
C LEU A 67 5.24 1.60 -8.67
N ARG A 68 5.93 2.68 -8.32
CA ARG A 68 6.63 3.49 -9.30
C ARG A 68 8.10 3.55 -8.96
N ASN A 69 8.93 3.63 -10.00
CA ASN A 69 10.36 3.79 -9.77
C ASN A 69 10.67 5.25 -9.46
N ARG A 70 11.95 5.52 -9.33
CA ARG A 70 12.41 6.87 -8.96
C ARG A 70 11.97 7.93 -9.94
N ASN A 71 11.80 7.56 -11.21
CA ASN A 71 11.36 8.49 -12.24
C ASN A 71 9.85 8.59 -12.36
N GLY A 72 9.12 7.95 -11.45
CA GLY A 72 7.66 7.99 -11.48
C GLY A 72 7.03 7.01 -12.43
N ILE A 73 7.80 6.10 -12.97
CA ILE A 73 7.30 5.15 -13.95
C ILE A 73 6.76 3.91 -13.25
N PRO A 74 5.51 3.53 -13.52
CA PRO A 74 4.95 2.35 -12.88
C PRO A 74 5.65 1.08 -13.35
N TYR A 75 5.92 0.19 -12.40
CA TYR A 75 6.53 -1.10 -12.77
C TYR A 75 5.76 -2.28 -12.19
N ASP A 76 4.79 -2.02 -11.33
CA ASP A 76 3.99 -3.09 -10.74
C ASP A 76 2.74 -2.47 -10.16
N ILE A 77 1.77 -3.33 -9.80
CA ILE A 77 0.54 -2.91 -9.16
C ILE A 77 0.36 -3.76 -7.92
N ILE A 78 0.08 -3.11 -6.80
CA ILE A 78 -0.26 -3.83 -5.57
C ILE A 78 -1.74 -4.15 -5.60
N HIS A 79 -2.08 -5.40 -5.35
CA HIS A 79 -3.45 -5.88 -5.27
C HIS A 79 -3.85 -6.05 -3.83
N GLY A 80 -5.09 -5.70 -3.52
CA GLY A 80 -5.64 -5.84 -2.18
C GLY A 80 -5.17 -4.73 -1.25
N THR A 81 -5.66 -4.79 -0.03
CA THR A 81 -5.31 -3.81 1.00
C THR A 81 -3.85 -4.01 1.42
N PHE A 82 -3.15 -2.90 1.57
CA PHE A 82 -1.78 -2.93 2.08
C PHE A 82 -1.62 -1.84 3.12
N PHE A 83 -0.48 -1.84 3.80
CA PHE A 83 -0.23 -0.76 4.74
C PHE A 83 1.26 -0.43 4.75
N LEU A 84 1.57 0.75 5.29
CA LEU A 84 2.93 1.22 5.43
C LEU A 84 3.29 1.29 6.90
N ALA A 85 4.52 0.92 7.20
CA ALA A 85 5.07 1.01 8.55
C ALA A 85 6.56 1.26 8.42
N GLN A 86 7.20 1.67 9.51
CA GLN A 86 8.65 1.73 9.51
C GLN A 86 9.21 0.37 9.88
N GLY A 87 10.30 0.02 9.25
CA GLY A 87 11.03 -1.19 9.59
C GLY A 87 12.45 -0.83 9.95
N SER A 88 12.92 -1.38 11.06
CA SER A 88 14.28 -1.14 11.51
C SER A 88 14.81 -2.46 12.05
N GLY A 89 15.71 -3.09 11.27
CA GLY A 89 16.20 -4.38 11.65
C GLY A 89 15.09 -5.42 11.56
N GLU A 90 14.76 -6.01 12.68
CA GLU A 90 13.80 -7.10 12.71
C GLU A 90 12.42 -6.70 13.19
N GLU A 91 12.23 -5.42 13.46
CA GLU A 91 10.97 -4.98 14.03
C GLU A 91 10.35 -3.89 13.19
N PHE A 92 9.03 -3.89 13.20
CA PHE A 92 8.27 -2.80 12.61
C PHE A 92 7.90 -1.82 13.70
N CYS A 93 7.77 -0.56 13.32
CA CYS A 93 7.38 0.47 14.27
C CYS A 93 6.52 1.51 13.58
N SER A 94 6.01 2.44 14.39
CA SER A 94 5.07 3.45 13.92
C SER A 94 5.69 4.36 12.88
N LEU A 95 4.88 4.80 11.94
CA LEU A 95 5.27 5.88 11.04
C LEU A 95 5.32 7.19 11.81
N THR A 96 6.18 8.09 11.35
CA THR A 96 6.19 9.45 11.87
C THR A 96 5.05 10.24 11.25
N ASP A 97 4.72 11.38 11.88
CA ASP A 97 3.69 12.25 11.33
C ASP A 97 4.03 12.71 9.93
N LYS A 98 5.29 13.02 9.69
CA LYS A 98 5.71 13.47 8.37
C LYS A 98 5.55 12.38 7.33
N GLN A 99 5.90 11.15 7.68
CA GLN A 99 5.73 10.03 6.77
C GLN A 99 4.25 9.82 6.46
N ILE A 100 3.41 9.90 7.48
CA ILE A 100 1.98 9.76 7.27
C ILE A 100 1.46 10.82 6.30
N GLN A 101 1.88 12.07 6.48
CA GLN A 101 1.45 13.14 5.58
C GLN A 101 1.92 12.88 4.15
N THR A 102 3.17 12.50 4.00
CA THR A 102 3.75 12.28 2.68
C THR A 102 2.99 11.21 1.91
N TYR A 103 2.79 10.06 2.56
CA TYR A 103 2.20 8.93 1.84
C TYR A 103 0.69 9.01 1.76
N THR A 104 0.05 9.70 2.70
CA THR A 104 -1.38 9.98 2.56
C THR A 104 -1.61 10.83 1.30
N ARG A 105 -0.78 11.85 1.11
CA ARG A 105 -0.92 12.70 -0.07
C ARG A 105 -0.69 11.90 -1.35
N LEU A 106 0.36 11.08 -1.35
CA LEU A 106 0.67 10.28 -2.53
C LEU A 106 -0.48 9.37 -2.90
N TYR A 107 -0.98 8.61 -1.94
CA TYR A 107 -1.97 7.59 -2.25
C TYR A 107 -3.39 8.11 -2.30
N SER A 108 -3.61 9.35 -1.91
CA SER A 108 -4.90 10.00 -2.16
C SER A 108 -5.03 10.41 -3.62
N ARG A 109 -3.92 10.71 -4.27
CA ARG A 109 -3.94 11.17 -5.65
C ARG A 109 -3.87 10.04 -6.67
N GLU A 110 -3.44 8.86 -6.25
CA GLU A 110 -3.16 7.77 -7.19
C GLU A 110 -4.08 6.59 -7.04
N LYS A 111 -5.31 6.84 -6.64
CA LYS A 111 -6.28 5.75 -6.52
C LYS A 111 -6.62 5.20 -7.90
N LEU A 112 -6.75 3.88 -7.94
CA LEU A 112 -7.22 3.21 -9.14
C LEU A 112 -8.68 2.84 -8.93
N PHE A 113 -9.48 3.08 -9.96
CA PHE A 113 -10.87 2.67 -9.93
C PHE A 113 -11.08 1.68 -11.05
N VAL A 114 -11.64 0.52 -10.73
CA VAL A 114 -11.83 -0.54 -11.69
C VAL A 114 -13.30 -0.58 -12.08
N MET A 115 -13.56 -0.50 -13.36
CA MET A 115 -14.92 -0.63 -13.86
C MET A 115 -15.35 -2.08 -13.74
N GLN A 116 -16.66 -2.27 -13.88
CA GLN A 116 -17.23 -3.60 -13.73
C GLN A 116 -16.72 -4.58 -14.78
N HIS A 117 -16.05 -4.11 -15.80
CA HIS A 117 -15.45 -5.01 -16.79
C HIS A 117 -13.96 -5.15 -16.61
N GLY A 118 -13.45 -4.74 -15.48
CA GLY A 118 -12.02 -4.83 -15.20
C GLY A 118 -11.19 -3.73 -15.78
N LYS A 119 -11.81 -2.76 -16.41
CA LYS A 119 -11.06 -1.63 -16.95
C LYS A 119 -10.83 -0.60 -15.86
N VAL A 120 -9.65 -0.01 -15.89
CA VAL A 120 -9.34 1.08 -14.99
C VAL A 120 -9.97 2.35 -15.52
N ILE A 121 -10.77 3.00 -14.70
CA ILE A 121 -11.49 4.19 -15.14
C ILE A 121 -10.95 5.46 -14.56
N ASN A 122 -10.08 5.39 -13.57
CA ASN A 122 -9.50 6.59 -12.99
C ASN A 122 -8.01 6.54 -13.16
N GLN A 123 -7.56 7.09 -14.28
CA GLN A 123 -6.13 7.19 -14.56
C GLN A 123 -5.71 8.60 -14.29
N PRO A 124 -4.69 8.75 -13.56
CA PRO A 124 -4.11 10.08 -13.54
C PRO A 124 -3.66 10.43 -14.91
N LYS A 125 -4.03 10.94 -15.73
CA LYS A 125 -3.84 11.06 -16.97
C LYS A 125 -3.31 10.57 -17.87
N LYS A 126 -3.42 10.49 -18.36
CA LYS A 126 -3.42 9.86 -19.09
C LYS A 126 -2.94 9.39 -19.67
N GLY A 127 -2.62 9.20 -19.78
CA GLY A 127 -2.38 8.62 -20.20
C GLY A 127 -2.64 7.93 -20.80
N LYS A 128 -2.79 7.74 -21.16
CA LYS A 128 -3.19 6.89 -21.50
C LYS A 128 -3.29 6.07 -21.87
N SER A 129 -3.30 5.88 -21.92
CA SER A 129 -3.69 4.89 -21.89
C SER A 129 -3.63 4.03 -22.01
N THR A 130 -3.42 3.84 -21.99
CA THR A 130 -3.61 2.84 -21.81
C THR A 130 -3.78 1.99 -21.89
N HIS A 131 -3.83 1.91 -21.87
CA HIS A 131 -4.29 0.92 -21.65
C HIS A 131 -5.01 0.53 -22.17
N GLU A 132 -4.96 0.87 -22.74
CA GLU A 132 -5.83 0.36 -22.86
C GLU A 132 -6.00 -0.44 -23.10
N ARG A 133 -6.10 -0.97 -22.90
CA ARG A 133 -6.39 -1.99 -22.70
C ARG A 133 -6.78 -2.64 -22.84
#